data_a02359366c1b088c77ca60056ffbe0db
#
_entry.id   a02359366c1b088c77ca60056ffbe0db
#
_cell.length_a   1.000
_cell.length_b   1.000
_cell.length_c   1.000
_cell.angle_alpha   90.00
_cell.angle_beta   90.00
_cell.angle_gamma   90.00
#
_symmetry.space_group_name_H-M   'P 1'
#
loop_
_entity.id
_entity.type
_entity.pdbx_description
1 polymer ?
#
loop_
_entity_poly.entity_id
_entity_poly.type
_entity_poly.pdbx_seq_one_letter_code
_entity_poly.pdbx_strand_id
1 'polypeptide(L)'
;MEFTDQALAHCPDIDEKRVGICGGSYGGFMCNWMIGHTDRYGAAVSQRSISNYATKCLYTDIGYYANRLQMEAYPWEDFHKVWSMSPLSGAVNAKTPTLFLQSDEDYRCWMGDAIQMFSAVKRQGTDAKLVLFHGENHELSRSGKPENRMTRLKELEEWFEKYLKKN
;
A
#
# COMPACT_ATOMS: atom_id res chain seq x y z
N MET A 1 1.07 4.71 14.65
CA MET A 1 -0.20 5.43 14.93
C MET A 1 -0.01 6.68 15.77
N GLU A 2 1.00 6.70 16.60
CA GLU A 2 1.37 7.87 17.43
C GLU A 2 1.48 9.19 16.63
N PHE A 3 2.08 9.17 15.43
CA PHE A 3 2.13 10.36 14.56
C PHE A 3 0.74 10.89 14.20
N THR A 4 -0.23 10.01 13.91
CA THR A 4 -1.62 10.42 13.63
C THR A 4 -2.27 11.02 14.88
N ASP A 5 -2.01 10.45 16.05
CA ASP A 5 -2.52 10.97 17.33
C ASP A 5 -1.98 12.37 17.62
N GLN A 6 -0.68 12.57 17.39
CA GLN A 6 -0.04 13.89 17.53
C GLN A 6 -0.59 14.91 16.52
N ALA A 7 -0.78 14.51 15.26
CA ALA A 7 -1.36 15.40 14.24
C ALA A 7 -2.79 15.85 14.62
N LEU A 8 -3.64 14.94 15.08
CA LEU A 8 -5.00 15.25 15.52
C LEU A 8 -4.99 16.14 16.77
N ALA A 9 -4.09 15.90 17.71
CA ALA A 9 -3.97 16.71 18.92
C ALA A 9 -3.53 18.17 18.62
N HIS A 10 -2.67 18.36 17.59
CA HIS A 10 -2.21 19.67 17.18
C HIS A 10 -3.16 20.41 16.23
N CYS A 11 -4.06 19.69 15.56
CA CYS A 11 -4.98 20.24 14.58
C CYS A 11 -6.43 19.87 14.94
N PRO A 12 -7.05 20.56 15.92
CA PRO A 12 -8.38 20.19 16.45
C PRO A 12 -9.52 20.33 15.44
N ASP A 13 -9.28 21.04 14.32
CA ASP A 13 -10.26 21.20 13.24
C ASP A 13 -10.35 19.98 12.32
N ILE A 14 -9.46 18.99 12.47
CA ILE A 14 -9.47 17.75 11.69
C ILE A 14 -10.56 16.84 12.24
N ASP A 15 -11.46 16.42 11.37
CA ASP A 15 -12.44 15.39 11.68
C ASP A 15 -11.76 14.00 11.69
N GLU A 16 -11.52 13.44 12.87
CA GLU A 16 -10.83 12.15 13.04
C GLU A 16 -11.50 10.97 12.32
N LYS A 17 -12.81 11.08 12.04
CA LYS A 17 -13.58 10.06 11.30
C LYS A 17 -13.34 10.11 9.80
N ARG A 18 -12.70 11.17 9.31
CA ARG A 18 -12.41 11.42 7.90
C ARG A 18 -10.92 11.49 7.59
N VAL A 19 -10.14 10.71 8.31
CA VAL A 19 -8.71 10.57 8.07
C VAL A 19 -8.45 9.41 7.12
N GLY A 20 -7.73 9.68 6.04
CA GLY A 20 -7.21 8.67 5.12
C GLY A 20 -5.72 8.51 5.25
N ILE A 21 -5.19 7.40 4.73
CA ILE A 21 -3.76 7.17 4.62
C ILE A 21 -3.35 6.96 3.17
N CYS A 22 -2.19 7.49 2.80
CA CYS A 22 -1.59 7.18 1.50
C CYS A 22 -0.08 7.06 1.63
N GLY A 23 0.50 6.27 0.76
CA GLY A 23 1.95 6.13 0.69
C GLY A 23 2.41 5.35 -0.52
N GLY A 24 3.66 5.58 -0.91
CA GLY A 24 4.30 4.87 -2.02
C GLY A 24 5.57 4.16 -1.59
N SER A 25 5.87 3.01 -2.21
CA SER A 25 7.04 2.20 -1.89
C SER A 25 6.98 1.69 -0.43
N TYR A 26 7.93 2.04 0.41
CA TYR A 26 7.84 1.73 1.84
C TYR A 26 6.61 2.37 2.51
N GLY A 27 6.19 3.56 2.07
CA GLY A 27 4.92 4.17 2.50
C GLY A 27 3.70 3.34 2.07
N GLY A 28 3.74 2.70 0.91
CA GLY A 28 2.73 1.74 0.45
C GLY A 28 2.72 0.45 1.29
N PHE A 29 3.91 -0.05 1.67
CA PHE A 29 4.04 -1.11 2.66
C PHE A 29 3.34 -0.73 3.97
N MET A 30 3.58 0.47 4.49
CA MET A 30 2.94 0.96 5.71
C MET A 30 1.42 1.09 5.56
N CYS A 31 0.91 1.54 4.40
CA CYS A 31 -0.53 1.54 4.13
C CYS A 31 -1.11 0.13 4.19
N ASN A 32 -0.47 -0.83 3.51
CA ASN A 32 -0.89 -2.23 3.53
C ASN A 32 -0.85 -2.84 4.92
N TRP A 33 0.17 -2.50 5.71
CA TRP A 33 0.29 -2.94 7.10
C TRP A 33 -0.85 -2.37 7.95
N MET A 34 -1.08 -1.06 7.86
CA MET A 34 -2.09 -0.38 8.67
C MET A 34 -3.50 -0.91 8.42
N ILE A 35 -3.92 -1.12 7.18
CA ILE A 35 -5.26 -1.63 6.89
C ILE A 35 -5.53 -3.04 7.42
N GLY A 36 -4.46 -3.83 7.63
CA GLY A 36 -4.55 -5.16 8.26
C GLY A 36 -4.50 -5.14 9.80
N HIS A 37 -4.18 -3.99 10.43
CA HIS A 37 -3.92 -3.90 11.86
C HIS A 37 -4.76 -2.84 12.59
N THR A 38 -5.52 -2.02 11.87
CA THR A 38 -6.41 -1.00 12.46
C THR A 38 -7.53 -0.62 11.50
N ASP A 39 -8.70 -0.34 12.06
CA ASP A 39 -9.89 0.16 11.34
C ASP A 39 -10.00 1.70 11.43
N ARG A 40 -8.95 2.38 11.87
CA ARG A 40 -8.96 3.83 12.16
C ARG A 40 -9.20 4.72 10.94
N TYR A 41 -8.73 4.28 9.77
CA TYR A 41 -8.72 5.10 8.57
C TYR A 41 -9.95 4.85 7.70
N GLY A 42 -10.61 5.94 7.26
CA GLY A 42 -11.79 5.87 6.40
C GLY A 42 -11.49 5.46 4.96
N ALA A 43 -10.25 5.65 4.48
CA ALA A 43 -9.79 5.22 3.17
C ALA A 43 -8.27 5.07 3.14
N ALA A 44 -7.77 4.23 2.22
CA ALA A 44 -6.34 4.05 2.00
C ALA A 44 -5.98 4.10 0.51
N VAL A 45 -4.79 4.65 0.20
CA VAL A 45 -4.22 4.59 -1.15
C VAL A 45 -2.80 4.04 -1.06
N SER A 46 -2.65 2.79 -1.48
CA SER A 46 -1.38 2.06 -1.50
C SER A 46 -0.77 2.11 -2.89
N GLN A 47 0.42 2.69 -3.03
CA GLN A 47 1.05 2.93 -4.31
C GLN A 47 2.39 2.22 -4.39
N ARG A 48 2.69 1.56 -5.55
CA ARG A 48 3.97 0.87 -5.80
C ARG A 48 4.50 0.20 -4.52
N SER A 49 3.66 -0.65 -3.96
CA SER A 49 3.78 -1.10 -2.58
C SER A 49 4.38 -2.50 -2.44
N ILE A 50 4.66 -2.87 -1.20
CA ILE A 50 5.10 -4.19 -0.80
C ILE A 50 3.98 -4.82 0.02
N SER A 51 3.64 -6.08 -0.27
CA SER A 51 2.68 -6.85 0.52
C SER A 51 3.24 -8.15 1.07
N ASN A 52 4.20 -8.76 0.35
CA ASN A 52 4.69 -10.09 0.66
C ASN A 52 6.21 -10.16 0.53
N TYR A 53 6.91 -10.10 1.65
CA TYR A 53 8.36 -10.16 1.67
C TYR A 53 8.93 -11.50 1.21
N ALA A 54 8.17 -12.60 1.32
CA ALA A 54 8.62 -13.89 0.83
C ALA A 54 8.76 -13.90 -0.70
N THR A 55 7.80 -13.31 -1.41
CA THR A 55 7.87 -13.19 -2.86
C THR A 55 8.79 -12.04 -3.30
N LYS A 56 8.73 -10.88 -2.62
CA LYS A 56 9.60 -9.73 -2.91
C LYS A 56 11.08 -10.10 -2.94
N CYS A 57 11.53 -10.94 -2.03
CA CYS A 57 12.91 -11.42 -1.96
C CYS A 57 13.39 -12.08 -3.27
N LEU A 58 12.48 -12.72 -4.00
CA LEU A 58 12.83 -13.63 -5.08
C LEU A 58 12.75 -13.01 -6.48
N TYR A 59 12.00 -11.91 -6.66
CA TYR A 59 11.79 -11.37 -8.00
C TYR A 59 11.84 -9.84 -8.12
N THR A 60 12.46 -9.15 -7.18
CA THR A 60 12.73 -7.72 -7.31
C THR A 60 14.22 -7.43 -7.45
N ASP A 61 14.54 -6.28 -8.03
CA ASP A 61 15.94 -5.87 -8.29
C ASP A 61 16.79 -5.72 -7.02
N ILE A 62 16.15 -5.49 -5.85
CA ILE A 62 16.83 -5.35 -4.56
C ILE A 62 16.48 -6.46 -3.56
N GLY A 63 15.59 -7.38 -3.92
CA GLY A 63 15.01 -8.34 -2.96
C GLY A 63 16.06 -9.22 -2.29
N TYR A 64 17.07 -9.65 -3.05
CA TYR A 64 18.10 -10.57 -2.59
C TYR A 64 18.93 -10.05 -1.40
N TYR A 65 19.08 -8.74 -1.21
CA TYR A 65 19.78 -8.17 -0.07
C TYR A 65 18.86 -7.35 0.86
N ALA A 66 17.84 -6.65 0.30
CA ALA A 66 16.97 -5.79 1.10
C ALA A 66 16.14 -6.58 2.10
N ASN A 67 15.71 -7.80 1.77
CA ASN A 67 15.02 -8.68 2.72
C ASN A 67 15.89 -8.98 3.93
N ARG A 68 17.15 -9.34 3.70
CA ARG A 68 18.07 -9.64 4.81
C ARG A 68 18.24 -8.46 5.76
N LEU A 69 18.33 -7.25 5.21
CA LEU A 69 18.47 -6.03 6.01
C LEU A 69 17.20 -5.67 6.77
N GLN A 70 16.03 -5.90 6.18
CA GLN A 70 14.74 -5.51 6.77
C GLN A 70 14.13 -6.59 7.65
N MET A 71 14.22 -7.85 7.25
CA MET A 71 13.59 -8.98 7.92
C MET A 71 14.56 -9.79 8.76
N GLU A 72 15.87 -9.58 8.60
CA GLU A 72 16.95 -10.35 9.23
C GLU A 72 16.85 -11.87 8.97
N ALA A 73 16.17 -12.25 7.91
CA ALA A 73 15.98 -13.62 7.46
C ALA A 73 15.64 -13.69 5.98
N TYR A 74 15.94 -14.81 5.34
CA TYR A 74 15.38 -15.20 4.05
C TYR A 74 14.19 -16.14 4.25
N PRO A 75 13.25 -16.24 3.27
CA PRO A 75 12.08 -17.11 3.40
C PRO A 75 12.42 -18.59 3.64
N TRP A 76 13.54 -19.06 3.16
CA TRP A 76 14.01 -20.45 3.36
C TRP A 76 14.77 -20.67 4.67
N GLU A 77 15.15 -19.60 5.39
CA GLU A 77 15.74 -19.67 6.72
C GLU A 77 14.67 -19.63 7.80
N ASP A 78 13.75 -18.65 7.70
CA ASP A 78 12.63 -18.50 8.63
C ASP A 78 11.42 -17.90 7.91
N PHE A 79 10.64 -18.77 7.28
CA PHE A 79 9.43 -18.37 6.57
C PHE A 79 8.40 -17.73 7.51
N HIS A 80 8.28 -18.23 8.72
CA HIS A 80 7.29 -17.73 9.68
C HIS A 80 7.57 -16.28 10.06
N LYS A 81 8.82 -15.94 10.35
CA LYS A 81 9.25 -14.55 10.61
C LYS A 81 8.95 -13.66 9.43
N VAL A 82 9.39 -14.04 8.23
CA VAL A 82 9.20 -13.24 7.00
C VAL A 82 7.71 -13.05 6.69
N TRP A 83 6.89 -14.10 6.85
CA TRP A 83 5.45 -14.04 6.65
C TRP A 83 4.77 -13.13 7.68
N SER A 84 5.08 -13.26 8.96
CA SER A 84 4.48 -12.43 10.02
C SER A 84 4.77 -10.94 9.86
N MET A 85 5.88 -10.58 9.21
CA MET A 85 6.26 -9.21 8.89
C MET A 85 5.71 -8.73 7.52
N SER A 86 5.04 -9.60 6.76
CA SER A 86 4.43 -9.26 5.47
C SER A 86 3.03 -8.72 5.67
N PRO A 87 2.66 -7.55 5.12
CA PRO A 87 1.30 -7.00 5.26
C PRO A 87 0.19 -7.95 4.83
N LEU A 88 0.48 -8.81 3.85
CA LEU A 88 -0.48 -9.80 3.34
C LEU A 88 -0.97 -10.77 4.42
N SER A 89 -0.16 -11.03 5.45
CA SER A 89 -0.55 -11.88 6.58
C SER A 89 -1.72 -11.30 7.39
N GLY A 90 -1.83 -9.96 7.43
CA GLY A 90 -2.91 -9.24 8.09
C GLY A 90 -4.11 -8.89 7.19
N ALA A 91 -4.06 -9.22 5.90
CA ALA A 91 -5.09 -8.81 4.94
C ALA A 91 -6.50 -9.34 5.27
N VAL A 92 -6.60 -10.43 6.01
CA VAL A 92 -7.87 -11.01 6.49
C VAL A 92 -8.67 -10.04 7.38
N ASN A 93 -8.00 -9.10 8.03
CA ASN A 93 -8.60 -8.10 8.91
C ASN A 93 -8.93 -6.78 8.20
N ALA A 94 -8.52 -6.60 6.94
CA ALA A 94 -8.62 -5.33 6.24
C ALA A 94 -10.08 -4.97 5.94
N LYS A 95 -10.57 -3.88 6.53
CA LYS A 95 -11.91 -3.32 6.32
C LYS A 95 -11.89 -1.94 5.66
N THR A 96 -10.75 -1.27 5.67
CA THR A 96 -10.58 0.05 5.08
C THR A 96 -10.67 -0.02 3.56
N PRO A 97 -11.57 0.73 2.91
CA PRO A 97 -11.61 0.83 1.45
C PRO A 97 -10.25 1.25 0.89
N THR A 98 -9.70 0.48 -0.05
CA THR A 98 -8.30 0.64 -0.48
C THR A 98 -8.15 0.73 -1.99
N LEU A 99 -7.51 1.81 -2.45
CA LEU A 99 -7.03 1.97 -3.83
C LEU A 99 -5.58 1.51 -3.93
N PHE A 100 -5.31 0.64 -4.89
CA PHE A 100 -3.96 0.20 -5.24
C PHE A 100 -3.56 0.84 -6.58
N LEU A 101 -2.45 1.59 -6.58
CA LEU A 101 -1.88 2.21 -7.78
C LEU A 101 -0.51 1.58 -8.06
N GLN A 102 -0.37 0.91 -9.19
CA GLN A 102 0.81 0.13 -9.50
C GLN A 102 1.21 0.27 -10.96
N SER A 103 2.49 0.18 -11.23
CA SER A 103 3.08 0.18 -12.57
C SER A 103 3.50 -1.24 -12.96
N ASP A 104 3.34 -1.63 -14.21
CA ASP A 104 3.61 -3.00 -14.67
C ASP A 104 5.10 -3.26 -14.96
N GLU A 105 5.92 -2.20 -15.14
CA GLU A 105 7.37 -2.28 -15.28
C GLU A 105 8.12 -1.87 -13.98
N ASP A 106 7.44 -1.95 -12.83
CA ASP A 106 8.04 -1.67 -11.53
C ASP A 106 8.78 -2.91 -11.00
N TYR A 107 10.07 -2.99 -11.26
CA TYR A 107 10.93 -4.09 -10.76
C TYR A 107 11.45 -3.87 -9.34
N ARG A 108 11.17 -2.73 -8.72
CA ARG A 108 11.52 -2.42 -7.33
C ARG A 108 10.46 -2.91 -6.34
N CYS A 109 9.19 -2.64 -6.65
CA CYS A 109 8.01 -3.14 -5.96
C CYS A 109 7.13 -3.80 -7.00
N TRP A 110 7.35 -5.08 -7.23
CA TRP A 110 6.77 -5.82 -8.33
C TRP A 110 5.24 -5.79 -8.32
N MET A 111 4.65 -5.71 -9.49
CA MET A 111 3.20 -5.67 -9.70
C MET A 111 2.45 -6.78 -8.93
N GLY A 112 3.06 -7.95 -8.79
CA GLY A 112 2.49 -9.07 -8.06
C GLY A 112 2.19 -8.77 -6.59
N ASP A 113 2.95 -7.89 -5.94
CA ASP A 113 2.68 -7.47 -4.56
C ASP A 113 1.35 -6.71 -4.45
N ALA A 114 1.09 -5.77 -5.36
CA ALA A 114 -0.18 -5.04 -5.38
C ALA A 114 -1.35 -5.97 -5.71
N ILE A 115 -1.20 -6.87 -6.67
CA ILE A 115 -2.23 -7.85 -7.06
C ILE A 115 -2.58 -8.78 -5.90
N GLN A 116 -1.58 -9.31 -5.17
CA GLN A 116 -1.82 -10.17 -4.00
C GLN A 116 -2.64 -9.46 -2.93
N MET A 117 -2.24 -8.24 -2.56
CA MET A 117 -2.93 -7.48 -1.51
C MET A 117 -4.34 -7.07 -1.96
N PHE A 118 -4.50 -6.54 -3.18
CA PHE A 118 -5.81 -6.23 -3.76
C PHE A 118 -6.74 -7.43 -3.74
N SER A 119 -6.27 -8.59 -4.21
CA SER A 119 -7.07 -9.81 -4.28
C SER A 119 -7.50 -10.29 -2.89
N ALA A 120 -6.59 -10.24 -1.91
CA ALA A 120 -6.88 -10.61 -0.54
C ALA A 120 -7.94 -9.69 0.09
N VAL A 121 -7.77 -8.38 -0.02
CA VAL A 121 -8.73 -7.37 0.48
C VAL A 121 -10.10 -7.50 -0.18
N LYS A 122 -10.11 -7.65 -1.51
CA LYS A 122 -11.37 -7.83 -2.27
C LYS A 122 -12.12 -9.09 -1.86
N ARG A 123 -11.39 -10.18 -1.60
CA ARG A 123 -11.99 -11.45 -1.17
C ARG A 123 -12.65 -11.35 0.21
N GLN A 124 -12.21 -10.45 1.07
CA GLN A 124 -12.86 -10.18 2.37
C GLN A 124 -14.17 -9.40 2.23
N GLY A 125 -14.55 -8.96 1.02
CA GLY A 125 -15.72 -8.13 0.77
C GLY A 125 -15.46 -6.63 0.95
N THR A 126 -14.25 -6.24 1.28
CA THR A 126 -13.86 -4.83 1.40
C THR A 126 -13.79 -4.18 0.02
N ASP A 127 -14.28 -2.95 -0.10
CA ASP A 127 -14.18 -2.24 -1.38
C ASP A 127 -12.73 -1.93 -1.71
N ALA A 128 -12.32 -2.39 -2.88
CA ALA A 128 -10.96 -2.21 -3.37
C ALA A 128 -10.94 -2.02 -4.88
N LYS A 129 -10.04 -1.14 -5.34
CA LYS A 129 -9.78 -0.87 -6.76
C LYS A 129 -8.28 -1.02 -7.02
N LEU A 130 -7.92 -1.63 -8.14
CA LEU A 130 -6.56 -1.69 -8.63
C LEU A 130 -6.48 -0.95 -9.97
N VAL A 131 -5.53 -0.02 -10.07
CA VAL A 131 -5.21 0.70 -11.31
C VAL A 131 -3.78 0.33 -11.70
N LEU A 132 -3.61 -0.22 -12.89
CA LEU A 132 -2.32 -0.55 -13.47
C LEU A 132 -1.93 0.48 -14.54
N PHE A 133 -0.73 1.03 -14.39
CA PHE A 133 -0.14 1.97 -15.35
C PHE A 133 0.82 1.23 -16.27
N HIS A 134 0.43 1.09 -17.52
CA HIS A 134 1.21 0.37 -18.52
C HIS A 134 2.43 1.15 -19.01
N GLY A 135 3.58 0.46 -19.07
CA GLY A 135 4.83 1.03 -19.52
C GLY A 135 5.42 2.07 -18.56
N GLU A 136 5.06 1.97 -17.28
CA GLU A 136 5.60 2.80 -16.20
C GLU A 136 6.37 1.96 -15.18
N ASN A 137 7.35 2.58 -14.55
CA ASN A 137 8.19 1.95 -13.55
C ASN A 137 7.96 2.51 -12.14
N HIS A 138 8.87 2.22 -11.21
CA HIS A 138 8.79 2.68 -9.82
C HIS A 138 8.74 4.21 -9.69
N GLU A 139 9.24 4.94 -10.66
CA GLU A 139 9.33 6.41 -10.65
C GLU A 139 8.11 7.11 -11.27
N LEU A 140 7.02 6.40 -11.59
CA LEU A 140 5.80 6.98 -12.17
C LEU A 140 5.42 8.34 -11.58
N SER A 141 5.40 8.46 -10.25
CA SER A 141 4.99 9.70 -9.57
C SER A 141 5.97 10.87 -9.75
N ARG A 142 7.21 10.60 -10.15
CA ARG A 142 8.29 11.57 -10.30
C ARG A 142 8.58 11.89 -11.77
N SER A 143 8.82 10.85 -12.57
CA SER A 143 9.31 10.96 -13.95
C SER A 143 8.47 10.20 -14.97
N GLY A 144 7.34 9.62 -14.58
CA GLY A 144 6.43 8.95 -15.50
C GLY A 144 5.80 9.90 -16.52
N LYS A 145 5.15 9.34 -17.53
CA LYS A 145 4.46 10.10 -18.58
C LYS A 145 3.47 11.07 -17.95
N PRO A 146 3.38 12.32 -18.45
CA PRO A 146 2.52 13.35 -17.85
C PRO A 146 1.07 12.92 -17.69
N GLU A 147 0.49 12.25 -18.70
CA GLU A 147 -0.89 11.75 -18.65
C GLU A 147 -1.09 10.71 -17.55
N ASN A 148 -0.12 9.81 -17.33
CA ASN A 148 -0.19 8.79 -16.28
C ASN A 148 -0.03 9.40 -14.88
N ARG A 149 0.82 10.43 -14.75
CA ARG A 149 0.97 11.18 -13.51
C ARG A 149 -0.33 11.92 -13.15
N MET A 150 -0.99 12.54 -14.14
CA MET A 150 -2.29 13.21 -13.93
C MET A 150 -3.38 12.21 -13.58
N THR A 151 -3.47 11.08 -14.31
CA THR A 151 -4.44 10.02 -14.03
C THR A 151 -4.25 9.47 -12.61
N ARG A 152 -2.99 9.27 -12.18
CA ARG A 152 -2.67 8.82 -10.83
C ARG A 152 -3.19 9.79 -9.76
N LEU A 153 -3.02 11.10 -9.96
CA LEU A 153 -3.51 12.12 -9.01
C LEU A 153 -5.05 12.14 -8.97
N LYS A 154 -5.70 12.07 -10.13
CA LYS A 154 -7.14 12.03 -10.24
C LYS A 154 -7.73 10.80 -9.52
N GLU A 155 -7.18 9.63 -9.75
CA GLU A 155 -7.62 8.40 -9.07
C GLU A 155 -7.52 8.50 -7.55
N LEU A 156 -6.44 9.10 -7.05
CA LEU A 156 -6.21 9.32 -5.62
C LEU A 156 -7.24 10.30 -5.04
N GLU A 157 -7.46 11.43 -5.72
CA GLU A 157 -8.43 12.45 -5.32
C GLU A 157 -9.84 11.88 -5.29
N GLU A 158 -10.30 11.27 -6.38
CA GLU A 158 -11.62 10.65 -6.50
C GLU A 158 -11.86 9.58 -5.42
N TRP A 159 -10.81 8.79 -5.08
CA TRP A 159 -10.92 7.78 -4.04
C TRP A 159 -11.15 8.40 -2.66
N PHE A 160 -10.37 9.41 -2.30
CA PHE A 160 -10.55 10.09 -1.03
C PHE A 160 -11.84 10.91 -0.98
N GLU A 161 -12.25 11.55 -2.06
CA GLU A 161 -13.55 12.23 -2.12
C GLU A 161 -14.71 11.26 -1.87
N LYS A 162 -14.67 10.09 -2.49
CA LYS A 162 -15.71 9.05 -2.35
C LYS A 162 -15.94 8.64 -0.88
N TYR A 163 -14.86 8.52 -0.10
CA TYR A 163 -14.93 7.94 1.24
C TYR A 163 -14.79 8.94 2.39
N LEU A 164 -14.18 10.10 2.13
CA LEU A 164 -13.86 11.06 3.18
C LEU A 164 -14.60 12.38 3.05
N LYS A 165 -15.22 12.69 1.91
CA LYS A 165 -16.00 13.93 1.75
C LYS A 165 -17.31 13.82 2.55
N LYS A 166 -17.70 14.89 3.24
CA LYS A 166 -19.04 15.02 3.79
C LYS A 166 -20.06 15.13 2.64
N ASN A 167 -21.08 14.27 2.66
CA ASN A 167 -22.31 14.51 1.89
C ASN A 167 -23.10 15.65 2.50
#